data_6bd4744e1213c4cbc497a54274b2986a
#
_entry.id   6bd4744e1213c4cbc497a54274b2986a
#
_cell.length_a   1.000
_cell.length_b   1.000
_cell.length_c   1.000
_cell.angle_alpha   90.00
_cell.angle_beta   90.00
_cell.angle_gamma   90.00
#
_symmetry.space_group_name_H-M   'P 1'
#
loop_
_entity.id
_entity.type
_entity.pdbx_description
1 polymer ?
#
loop_
_entity_poly.entity_id
_entity_poly.type
_entity_poly.pdbx_seq_one_letter_code
_entity_poly.pdbx_strand_id
1 'polypeptide(L)'
;MKKQLLTGLFGLLALGASAQTFKEWQDPEVNAVNRAPMHTNYFAFESVEASQGCKTQSANYMTLNGTWKFDFVKSPDLRPTDFYKVGYDDKAWDDFKVPAVWELNGYGDPVYVNNHWVWRNQFESNPPFVPTENNHVGSYRREIVVPASWSGKQIIAHFGAVSSNMYLWVNGKYVGYSEDSKLEAEFDLTSYLKPGQKNLIAFQVFRWCDGTYLEDQDFFRYTGVARDCYLYARNKKQIQDIRITPDLDAEYKNATLAVELTMKGSGTVELELLDAKKQVVVAETVKAAGKKTVTLAVENPAKWTAETPYLYTLRATLKEGNKVLEVIPQNVGFRKIEIKNAQLLVNGQPVLFKGANRHELDPDGGYVVSRERMIQDIQIMKQFNLNAVRTCHYPDDNFFYELCDKYGIYMVAEANIESHGLGYGERTLAKRADYAKAHMERNQRNVQRGFNHPSIIFWSLGN
;
A
#
# COMPACT_ATOMS: atom_id res chain seq x y z
N MET A 1 61.16 -35.66 31.53
CA MET A 1 60.41 -35.61 30.26
C MET A 1 58.99 -35.97 30.54
N LYS A 2 58.13 -34.96 30.67
CA LYS A 2 56.64 -35.11 30.85
C LYS A 2 55.98 -34.55 29.60
N LYS A 3 55.31 -35.40 28.82
CA LYS A 3 54.47 -35.01 27.69
C LYS A 3 53.12 -34.50 28.25
N GLN A 4 52.80 -33.26 27.98
CA GLN A 4 51.41 -32.72 28.19
C GLN A 4 50.58 -33.00 26.93
N LEU A 5 49.47 -33.71 27.10
CA LEU A 5 48.41 -33.85 26.09
C LEU A 5 47.53 -32.58 26.16
N LEU A 6 47.43 -31.88 25.06
CA LEU A 6 46.44 -30.81 24.87
C LEU A 6 45.14 -31.46 24.32
N THR A 7 44.12 -31.51 25.13
CA THR A 7 42.77 -31.91 24.69
C THR A 7 42.03 -30.67 24.23
N GLY A 8 41.83 -30.52 22.91
CA GLY A 8 41.02 -29.46 22.33
C GLY A 8 39.54 -29.76 22.52
N LEU A 9 38.88 -28.88 23.24
CA LEU A 9 37.42 -28.89 23.43
C LEU A 9 36.77 -28.14 22.23
N PHE A 10 36.21 -28.88 21.28
CA PHE A 10 35.36 -28.32 20.24
C PHE A 10 34.01 -28.04 20.87
N GLY A 11 33.72 -26.77 21.18
CA GLY A 11 32.40 -26.31 21.56
C GLY A 11 31.51 -26.25 20.32
N LEU A 12 30.55 -27.18 20.18
CA LEU A 12 29.43 -27.06 19.27
C LEU A 12 28.55 -25.90 19.78
N LEU A 13 28.60 -24.75 19.11
CA LEU A 13 27.57 -23.73 19.21
C LEU A 13 26.29 -24.29 18.50
N ALA A 14 25.42 -24.89 19.27
CA ALA A 14 24.03 -25.11 18.85
C ALA A 14 23.37 -23.75 18.70
N LEU A 15 23.26 -23.26 17.47
CA LEU A 15 22.33 -22.21 17.13
C LEU A 15 20.90 -22.75 17.39
N GLY A 16 20.40 -22.50 18.59
CA GLY A 16 19.00 -22.74 18.90
C GLY A 16 18.15 -21.89 17.97
N ALA A 17 17.52 -22.52 16.97
CA ALA A 17 16.41 -21.92 16.28
C ALA A 17 15.31 -21.69 17.33
N SER A 18 15.19 -20.49 17.85
CA SER A 18 14.03 -20.10 18.64
C SER A 18 12.81 -20.29 17.76
N ALA A 19 11.89 -21.15 18.17
CA ALA A 19 10.59 -21.29 17.49
C ALA A 19 9.96 -19.91 17.46
N GLN A 20 9.65 -19.41 16.26
CA GLN A 20 8.97 -18.13 16.10
C GLN A 20 7.60 -18.21 16.78
N THR A 21 7.33 -17.31 17.71
CA THR A 21 6.16 -17.38 18.58
C THR A 21 4.90 -16.79 17.94
N PHE A 22 5.01 -16.08 16.79
CA PHE A 22 3.87 -15.46 16.08
C PHE A 22 2.94 -14.69 17.02
N LYS A 23 3.49 -13.75 17.79
CA LYS A 23 2.76 -12.91 18.76
C LYS A 23 2.56 -11.47 18.29
N GLU A 24 3.03 -11.15 17.10
CA GLU A 24 3.02 -9.81 16.53
C GLU A 24 1.60 -9.22 16.51
N TRP A 25 0.58 -10.05 16.29
CA TRP A 25 -0.84 -9.64 16.27
C TRP A 25 -1.41 -9.14 17.61
N GLN A 26 -0.61 -9.13 18.68
CA GLN A 26 -0.93 -8.59 20.02
C GLN A 26 0.24 -7.72 20.56
N ASP A 27 1.08 -7.19 19.67
CA ASP A 27 2.22 -6.38 20.04
C ASP A 27 2.24 -5.07 19.24
N PRO A 28 1.71 -3.96 19.78
CA PRO A 28 1.54 -2.70 19.06
C PRO A 28 2.88 -2.01 18.69
N GLU A 29 4.00 -2.50 19.20
CA GLU A 29 5.32 -2.03 18.79
C GLU A 29 5.79 -2.73 17.49
N VAL A 30 5.10 -3.79 17.03
CA VAL A 30 5.47 -4.59 15.86
C VAL A 30 4.39 -4.52 14.78
N ASN A 31 4.27 -3.40 14.09
CA ASN A 31 3.29 -3.24 13.00
C ASN A 31 3.69 -3.98 11.70
N ALA A 32 4.96 -4.38 11.59
CA ALA A 32 5.46 -5.11 10.43
C ALA A 32 6.78 -5.82 10.73
N VAL A 33 7.00 -6.95 10.03
CA VAL A 33 8.27 -7.67 9.94
C VAL A 33 8.61 -7.83 8.46
N ASN A 34 9.78 -7.36 8.05
CA ASN A 34 10.27 -7.45 6.65
C ASN A 34 9.35 -6.82 5.59
N ARG A 35 8.35 -6.06 5.97
CA ARG A 35 7.56 -5.27 5.03
C ARG A 35 8.44 -4.18 4.42
N ALA A 36 8.40 -4.04 3.09
CA ALA A 36 9.14 -2.99 2.41
C ALA A 36 8.67 -1.58 2.87
N PRO A 37 9.56 -0.59 2.91
CA PRO A 37 9.17 0.80 3.14
C PRO A 37 8.14 1.26 2.10
N MET A 38 7.16 2.06 2.54
CA MET A 38 6.21 2.69 1.62
C MET A 38 6.95 3.65 0.68
N HIS A 39 6.58 3.63 -0.58
CA HIS A 39 7.03 4.56 -1.62
C HIS A 39 5.83 5.28 -2.26
N THR A 40 6.08 6.31 -3.05
CA THR A 40 5.03 6.96 -3.84
C THR A 40 4.35 5.97 -4.78
N ASN A 41 3.07 6.18 -5.08
CA ASN A 41 2.35 5.29 -5.99
C ASN A 41 2.91 5.40 -7.41
N TYR A 42 3.54 4.33 -7.91
CA TYR A 42 4.01 4.19 -9.29
C TYR A 42 4.13 2.72 -9.69
N PHE A 43 4.27 2.48 -10.99
CA PHE A 43 4.69 1.19 -11.53
C PHE A 43 5.88 1.41 -12.48
N ALA A 44 6.91 0.55 -12.37
CA ALA A 44 8.10 0.61 -13.20
C ALA A 44 7.99 -0.37 -14.38
N PHE A 45 7.88 0.17 -15.59
CA PHE A 45 7.74 -0.59 -16.82
C PHE A 45 9.11 -0.93 -17.43
N GLU A 46 9.14 -1.95 -18.27
CA GLU A 46 10.35 -2.43 -18.95
C GLU A 46 10.78 -1.56 -20.14
N SER A 47 9.89 -0.74 -20.70
CA SER A 47 10.19 0.14 -21.83
C SER A 47 9.27 1.37 -21.88
N VAL A 48 9.62 2.34 -22.75
CA VAL A 48 8.79 3.52 -23.01
C VAL A 48 7.44 3.13 -23.59
N GLU A 49 7.40 2.17 -24.51
CA GLU A 49 6.17 1.68 -25.15
C GLU A 49 5.25 1.02 -24.10
N ALA A 50 5.81 0.13 -23.26
CA ALA A 50 5.05 -0.52 -22.19
C ALA A 50 4.47 0.49 -21.19
N SER A 51 5.20 1.59 -20.91
CA SER A 51 4.77 2.63 -19.96
C SER A 51 3.57 3.46 -20.44
N GLN A 52 3.16 3.33 -21.69
CA GLN A 52 1.94 3.96 -22.24
C GLN A 52 0.68 3.12 -22.01
N GLY A 53 0.86 1.86 -21.61
CA GLY A 53 -0.22 0.89 -21.36
C GLY A 53 -0.57 0.73 -19.88
N CYS A 54 -1.37 -0.30 -19.60
CA CYS A 54 -1.73 -0.67 -18.24
C CYS A 54 -0.64 -1.55 -17.60
N LYS A 55 -0.39 -1.41 -16.30
CA LYS A 55 0.57 -2.25 -15.55
C LYS A 55 0.32 -3.76 -15.73
N THR A 56 -0.94 -4.17 -15.89
CA THR A 56 -1.32 -5.57 -16.08
C THR A 56 -0.85 -6.18 -17.42
N GLN A 57 -0.41 -5.34 -18.37
CA GLN A 57 0.15 -5.75 -19.66
C GLN A 57 1.67 -5.79 -19.66
N SER A 58 2.31 -5.29 -18.60
CA SER A 58 3.77 -5.29 -18.47
C SER A 58 4.32 -6.71 -18.30
N ALA A 59 5.44 -7.01 -18.95
CA ALA A 59 6.19 -8.25 -18.75
C ALA A 59 6.76 -8.38 -17.33
N ASN A 60 6.76 -7.29 -16.56
CA ASN A 60 7.17 -7.24 -15.17
C ASN A 60 6.03 -7.45 -14.17
N TYR A 61 4.81 -7.73 -14.62
CA TYR A 61 3.63 -7.92 -13.79
C TYR A 61 3.12 -9.36 -13.83
N MET A 62 2.71 -9.89 -12.69
CA MET A 62 2.03 -11.18 -12.58
C MET A 62 0.96 -11.11 -11.49
N THR A 63 -0.32 -11.31 -11.87
CA THR A 63 -1.41 -11.28 -10.90
C THR A 63 -1.35 -12.45 -9.90
N LEU A 64 -1.66 -12.16 -8.65
CA LEU A 64 -1.98 -13.13 -7.61
C LEU A 64 -3.49 -13.22 -7.34
N ASN A 65 -4.30 -12.40 -8.02
CA ASN A 65 -5.75 -12.54 -7.97
C ASN A 65 -6.19 -13.88 -8.56
N GLY A 66 -7.31 -14.38 -8.09
CA GLY A 66 -7.88 -15.64 -8.56
C GLY A 66 -8.11 -16.62 -7.43
N THR A 67 -8.17 -17.91 -7.73
CA THR A 67 -8.51 -18.96 -6.76
C THR A 67 -7.31 -19.37 -5.91
N TRP A 68 -7.53 -19.46 -4.61
CA TRP A 68 -6.61 -19.95 -3.59
C TRP A 68 -7.25 -21.09 -2.83
N LYS A 69 -6.47 -22.04 -2.35
CA LYS A 69 -6.91 -22.96 -1.31
C LYS A 69 -7.07 -22.19 -0.01
N PHE A 70 -8.17 -22.44 0.70
CA PHE A 70 -8.58 -21.67 1.86
C PHE A 70 -9.10 -22.56 2.99
N ASP A 71 -8.58 -22.34 4.19
CA ASP A 71 -9.05 -22.95 5.42
C ASP A 71 -9.48 -21.89 6.41
N PHE A 72 -10.65 -22.08 7.02
CA PHE A 72 -11.24 -21.10 7.91
C PHE A 72 -11.53 -21.73 9.27
N VAL A 73 -11.03 -21.09 10.33
CA VAL A 73 -11.26 -21.51 11.70
C VAL A 73 -11.78 -20.34 12.55
N LYS A 74 -12.51 -20.67 13.63
CA LYS A 74 -13.20 -19.65 14.46
C LYS A 74 -12.32 -19.06 15.57
N SER A 75 -11.10 -19.56 15.75
CA SER A 75 -10.17 -19.08 16.79
C SER A 75 -8.72 -19.26 16.33
N PRO A 76 -7.81 -18.37 16.74
CA PRO A 76 -6.37 -18.54 16.51
C PRO A 76 -5.82 -19.87 17.06
N ASP A 77 -6.43 -20.41 18.11
CA ASP A 77 -5.99 -21.66 18.73
C ASP A 77 -6.28 -22.91 17.87
N LEU A 78 -7.22 -22.78 16.93
CA LEU A 78 -7.61 -23.87 16.02
C LEU A 78 -6.89 -23.82 14.67
N ARG A 79 -6.10 -22.79 14.42
CA ARG A 79 -5.46 -22.58 13.11
C ARG A 79 -4.42 -23.66 12.80
N PRO A 80 -4.29 -24.10 11.56
CA PRO A 80 -3.18 -24.94 11.16
C PRO A 80 -1.86 -24.17 11.30
N THR A 81 -0.91 -24.73 12.04
CA THR A 81 0.37 -24.08 12.36
C THR A 81 1.51 -24.50 11.42
N ASP A 82 1.26 -25.45 10.54
CA ASP A 82 2.25 -25.99 9.59
C ASP A 82 1.77 -25.97 8.13
N PHE A 83 0.65 -25.31 7.88
CA PHE A 83 0.01 -25.19 6.55
C PHE A 83 0.92 -24.62 5.47
N TYR A 84 1.92 -23.83 5.83
CA TYR A 84 2.85 -23.21 4.90
C TYR A 84 3.91 -24.18 4.33
N LYS A 85 4.00 -25.40 4.85
CA LYS A 85 4.93 -26.44 4.36
C LYS A 85 4.56 -26.88 2.94
N VAL A 86 5.56 -27.08 2.09
CA VAL A 86 5.34 -27.49 0.68
C VAL A 86 4.58 -28.80 0.55
N GLY A 87 4.82 -29.76 1.47
CA GLY A 87 4.15 -31.07 1.46
C GLY A 87 2.86 -31.15 2.26
N TYR A 88 2.29 -30.03 2.71
CA TYR A 88 1.03 -30.02 3.44
C TYR A 88 -0.12 -30.43 2.53
N ASP A 89 -1.01 -31.31 3.02
CA ASP A 89 -2.20 -31.77 2.27
C ASP A 89 -3.36 -30.79 2.45
N ASP A 90 -3.62 -30.00 1.43
CA ASP A 90 -4.69 -29.00 1.36
C ASP A 90 -5.87 -29.42 0.46
N LYS A 91 -5.98 -30.73 0.12
CA LYS A 91 -7.04 -31.22 -0.78
C LYS A 91 -8.45 -31.03 -0.24
N ALA A 92 -8.60 -31.07 1.08
CA ALA A 92 -9.89 -30.87 1.75
C ALA A 92 -10.24 -29.38 1.94
N TRP A 93 -9.32 -28.47 1.60
CA TRP A 93 -9.56 -27.03 1.72
C TRP A 93 -10.48 -26.51 0.64
N ASP A 94 -11.25 -25.50 0.96
CA ASP A 94 -12.11 -24.82 0.00
C ASP A 94 -11.33 -24.07 -1.06
N ASP A 95 -11.99 -23.73 -2.16
CA ASP A 95 -11.51 -22.81 -3.16
C ASP A 95 -12.11 -21.43 -2.90
N PHE A 96 -11.26 -20.44 -2.65
CA PHE A 96 -11.66 -19.07 -2.32
C PHE A 96 -11.05 -18.07 -3.30
N LYS A 97 -11.85 -17.11 -3.76
CA LYS A 97 -11.37 -16.06 -4.68
C LYS A 97 -10.67 -14.93 -3.91
N VAL A 98 -9.60 -14.42 -4.49
CA VAL A 98 -8.89 -13.21 -4.04
C VAL A 98 -8.87 -12.24 -5.21
N PRO A 99 -9.26 -10.95 -5.01
CA PRO A 99 -9.75 -10.36 -3.78
C PRO A 99 -11.18 -10.80 -3.42
N ALA A 100 -11.45 -10.97 -2.13
CA ALA A 100 -12.76 -11.17 -1.54
C ALA A 100 -12.72 -10.98 -0.02
N VAL A 101 -13.86 -10.64 0.58
CA VAL A 101 -14.06 -10.62 2.03
C VAL A 101 -14.79 -11.89 2.47
N TRP A 102 -14.49 -12.38 3.66
CA TRP A 102 -14.98 -13.68 4.15
C TRP A 102 -16.49 -13.69 4.34
N GLU A 103 -16.99 -12.66 5.01
CA GLU A 103 -18.36 -12.60 5.51
C GLU A 103 -19.40 -12.57 4.38
N LEU A 104 -19.04 -12.07 3.21
CA LEU A 104 -19.91 -12.08 2.01
C LEU A 104 -19.75 -13.35 1.18
N ASN A 105 -18.85 -14.26 1.58
CA ASN A 105 -18.58 -15.53 0.90
C ASN A 105 -18.87 -16.76 1.79
N GLY A 106 -19.65 -16.59 2.86
CA GLY A 106 -20.12 -17.69 3.71
C GLY A 106 -19.21 -18.04 4.89
N TYR A 107 -18.22 -17.22 5.21
CA TYR A 107 -17.28 -17.45 6.32
C TYR A 107 -17.40 -16.35 7.37
N GLY A 108 -18.10 -16.65 8.46
CA GLY A 108 -18.46 -15.67 9.49
C GLY A 108 -19.70 -14.86 9.11
N ASP A 109 -20.00 -13.84 9.90
CA ASP A 109 -21.18 -13.01 9.75
C ASP A 109 -20.81 -11.56 9.41
N PRO A 110 -21.48 -10.93 8.45
CA PRO A 110 -21.31 -9.49 8.19
C PRO A 110 -21.87 -8.72 9.39
N VAL A 111 -21.05 -7.83 9.93
CA VAL A 111 -21.40 -7.02 11.10
C VAL A 111 -21.20 -5.54 10.80
N TYR A 112 -22.18 -4.73 11.18
CA TYR A 112 -22.05 -3.27 11.25
C TYR A 112 -21.90 -2.84 12.70
N VAL A 113 -20.91 -2.01 13.00
CA VAL A 113 -20.72 -1.42 14.32
C VAL A 113 -20.45 0.07 14.16
N ASN A 114 -21.28 0.91 14.81
CA ASN A 114 -21.12 2.35 14.76
C ASN A 114 -20.12 2.89 15.78
N ASN A 115 -19.95 2.20 16.89
CA ASN A 115 -19.03 2.59 17.96
C ASN A 115 -18.58 1.36 18.71
N HIS A 116 -17.35 1.31 19.11
CA HIS A 116 -16.67 0.15 19.69
C HIS A 116 -16.40 -0.99 18.69
N TRP A 117 -15.66 -1.98 19.14
CA TRP A 117 -15.29 -3.16 18.37
C TRP A 117 -16.40 -4.20 18.38
N VAL A 118 -16.33 -5.14 17.46
CA VAL A 118 -17.31 -6.23 17.28
C VAL A 118 -17.51 -7.05 18.57
N TRP A 119 -16.46 -7.16 19.39
CA TRP A 119 -16.47 -7.93 20.65
C TRP A 119 -17.05 -7.17 21.85
N ARG A 120 -17.61 -5.99 21.68
CA ARG A 120 -18.21 -5.24 22.80
C ARG A 120 -19.26 -6.11 23.52
N ASN A 121 -19.30 -5.99 24.86
CA ASN A 121 -20.14 -6.79 25.77
C ASN A 121 -19.77 -8.30 25.87
N GLN A 122 -18.76 -8.77 25.12
CA GLN A 122 -18.28 -10.16 25.19
C GLN A 122 -16.84 -10.21 25.74
N PHE A 123 -16.06 -9.18 25.48
CA PHE A 123 -14.68 -9.04 25.93
C PHE A 123 -14.44 -7.58 26.35
N GLU A 124 -13.86 -7.37 27.53
CA GLU A 124 -13.47 -6.04 27.97
C GLU A 124 -12.25 -5.57 27.18
N SER A 125 -12.41 -4.48 26.46
CA SER A 125 -11.34 -3.93 25.62
C SER A 125 -10.14 -3.52 26.48
N ASN A 126 -9.04 -4.23 26.31
CA ASN A 126 -7.79 -4.07 27.02
C ASN A 126 -6.62 -4.08 26.02
N PRO A 127 -6.40 -3.00 25.24
CA PRO A 127 -5.30 -2.96 24.29
C PRO A 127 -3.95 -3.29 24.95
N PRO A 128 -3.07 -4.10 24.30
CA PRO A 128 -3.15 -4.54 22.91
C PRO A 128 -3.94 -5.85 22.71
N PHE A 129 -4.45 -6.47 23.77
CA PHE A 129 -5.06 -7.79 23.69
C PHE A 129 -6.44 -7.74 23.04
N VAL A 130 -6.65 -8.64 22.08
CA VAL A 130 -7.94 -8.89 21.42
C VAL A 130 -8.45 -10.28 21.83
N PRO A 131 -9.78 -10.55 21.79
CA PRO A 131 -10.30 -11.87 22.14
C PRO A 131 -9.77 -12.94 21.17
N THR A 132 -9.62 -14.17 21.67
CA THR A 132 -9.35 -15.35 20.84
C THR A 132 -10.66 -16.02 20.38
N GLU A 133 -11.72 -15.95 21.19
CA GLU A 133 -13.03 -16.40 20.78
C GLU A 133 -13.59 -15.53 19.66
N ASN A 134 -14.11 -16.16 18.59
CA ASN A 134 -14.60 -15.51 17.37
C ASN A 134 -13.57 -14.63 16.64
N ASN A 135 -12.30 -14.70 17.00
CA ASN A 135 -11.21 -14.14 16.23
C ASN A 135 -10.85 -15.12 15.10
N HIS A 136 -11.63 -15.08 14.05
CA HIS A 136 -11.51 -16.00 12.94
C HIS A 136 -10.13 -15.91 12.28
N VAL A 137 -9.65 -17.04 11.78
CA VAL A 137 -8.38 -17.09 11.03
C VAL A 137 -8.61 -17.76 9.69
N GLY A 138 -8.18 -17.10 8.62
CA GLY A 138 -8.16 -17.63 7.27
C GLY A 138 -6.73 -17.96 6.84
N SER A 139 -6.52 -19.20 6.42
CA SER A 139 -5.23 -19.66 5.89
C SER A 139 -5.35 -19.87 4.40
N TYR A 140 -4.44 -19.27 3.64
CA TYR A 140 -4.45 -19.28 2.18
C TYR A 140 -3.21 -19.97 1.63
N ARG A 141 -3.37 -20.78 0.56
CA ARG A 141 -2.29 -21.46 -0.14
C ARG A 141 -2.49 -21.39 -1.64
N ARG A 142 -1.43 -21.14 -2.39
CA ARG A 142 -1.46 -21.20 -3.84
C ARG A 142 -0.11 -21.55 -4.44
N GLU A 143 -0.09 -22.50 -5.37
CA GLU A 143 1.06 -22.76 -6.22
C GLU A 143 1.03 -21.85 -7.44
N ILE A 144 2.18 -21.25 -7.74
CA ILE A 144 2.37 -20.38 -8.90
C ILE A 144 3.65 -20.75 -9.65
N VAL A 145 3.72 -20.37 -10.92
CA VAL A 145 4.97 -20.43 -11.70
C VAL A 145 5.37 -19.00 -12.05
N VAL A 146 6.46 -18.55 -11.45
CA VAL A 146 7.03 -17.22 -11.72
C VAL A 146 7.75 -17.26 -13.08
N PRO A 147 7.61 -16.24 -13.96
CA PRO A 147 8.28 -16.21 -15.26
C PRO A 147 9.79 -16.45 -15.15
N ALA A 148 10.34 -17.32 -15.99
CA ALA A 148 11.78 -17.61 -16.02
C ALA A 148 12.60 -16.35 -16.37
N SER A 149 12.03 -15.42 -17.14
CA SER A 149 12.63 -14.11 -17.51
C SER A 149 12.87 -13.19 -16.32
N TRP A 150 12.31 -13.51 -15.15
CA TRP A 150 12.53 -12.75 -13.90
C TRP A 150 13.75 -13.22 -13.13
N SER A 151 14.47 -14.23 -13.64
CA SER A 151 15.75 -14.67 -13.05
C SER A 151 16.74 -13.51 -12.98
N GLY A 152 17.35 -13.32 -11.80
CA GLY A 152 18.30 -12.24 -11.54
C GLY A 152 17.68 -10.84 -11.28
N LYS A 153 16.36 -10.69 -11.41
CA LYS A 153 15.62 -9.49 -11.01
C LYS A 153 15.27 -9.51 -9.52
N GLN A 154 14.93 -8.37 -8.96
CA GLN A 154 14.21 -8.27 -7.69
C GLN A 154 12.74 -8.59 -7.95
N ILE A 155 12.13 -9.41 -7.10
CA ILE A 155 10.71 -9.79 -7.22
C ILE A 155 10.01 -9.38 -5.94
N ILE A 156 9.00 -8.54 -6.06
CA ILE A 156 8.24 -7.99 -4.95
C ILE A 156 6.80 -8.49 -5.03
N ALA A 157 6.26 -8.91 -3.88
CA ALA A 157 4.83 -9.17 -3.74
C ALA A 157 4.15 -7.91 -3.21
N HIS A 158 3.03 -7.55 -3.85
CA HIS A 158 2.14 -6.47 -3.45
C HIS A 158 0.80 -7.07 -3.04
N PHE A 159 0.36 -6.79 -1.81
CA PHE A 159 -0.96 -7.10 -1.29
C PHE A 159 -1.67 -5.77 -1.04
N GLY A 160 -2.70 -5.45 -1.81
CA GLY A 160 -3.27 -4.11 -1.87
C GLY A 160 -4.00 -3.66 -0.60
N ALA A 161 -4.70 -4.55 0.09
CA ALA A 161 -5.31 -4.34 1.40
C ALA A 161 -5.68 -5.67 2.03
N VAL A 162 -5.23 -5.94 3.23
CA VAL A 162 -5.54 -7.17 3.99
C VAL A 162 -6.02 -6.80 5.38
N SER A 163 -7.28 -7.11 5.70
CA SER A 163 -7.87 -6.85 7.02
C SER A 163 -7.83 -8.11 7.89
N SER A 164 -7.32 -8.05 9.11
CA SER A 164 -6.70 -6.91 9.81
C SER A 164 -5.18 -6.93 9.73
N ASN A 165 -4.60 -8.10 9.55
CA ASN A 165 -3.16 -8.36 9.46
C ASN A 165 -2.87 -9.51 8.50
N MET A 166 -1.60 -9.76 8.23
CA MET A 166 -1.17 -10.94 7.49
C MET A 166 0.20 -11.45 7.93
N TYR A 167 0.33 -12.76 8.01
CA TYR A 167 1.60 -13.49 8.06
C TYR A 167 1.86 -14.11 6.70
N LEU A 168 3.09 -14.02 6.17
CA LEU A 168 3.44 -14.48 4.82
C LEU A 168 4.57 -15.52 4.86
N TRP A 169 4.39 -16.61 4.08
CA TRP A 169 5.40 -17.64 3.83
C TRP A 169 5.53 -17.91 2.33
N VAL A 170 6.73 -18.23 1.90
CA VAL A 170 7.03 -18.67 0.52
C VAL A 170 7.92 -19.89 0.56
N ASN A 171 7.51 -20.95 -0.17
CA ASN A 171 8.23 -22.22 -0.25
C ASN A 171 8.60 -22.80 1.13
N GLY A 172 7.68 -22.69 2.10
CA GLY A 172 7.86 -23.21 3.46
C GLY A 172 8.69 -22.33 4.39
N LYS A 173 9.12 -21.14 3.95
CA LYS A 173 9.92 -20.19 4.73
C LYS A 173 9.10 -18.98 5.11
N TYR A 174 9.18 -18.56 6.37
CA TYR A 174 8.58 -17.31 6.82
C TYR A 174 9.23 -16.12 6.11
N VAL A 175 8.39 -15.22 5.62
CA VAL A 175 8.80 -13.98 4.95
C VAL A 175 8.62 -12.78 5.86
N GLY A 176 7.41 -12.59 6.43
CA GLY A 176 7.14 -11.42 7.23
C GLY A 176 5.69 -11.29 7.69
N TYR A 177 5.41 -10.13 8.31
CA TYR A 177 4.15 -9.75 8.92
C TYR A 177 3.78 -8.32 8.51
N SER A 178 2.49 -8.01 8.47
CA SER A 178 1.99 -6.64 8.23
C SER A 178 0.62 -6.43 8.85
N GLU A 179 0.41 -5.25 9.38
CA GLU A 179 -0.87 -4.68 9.82
C GLU A 179 -1.20 -3.43 9.00
N ASP A 180 -2.32 -2.76 9.32
CA ASP A 180 -2.92 -1.63 8.62
C ASP A 180 -3.74 -2.07 7.42
N SER A 181 -5.02 -2.34 7.70
CA SER A 181 -5.97 -2.98 6.78
C SER A 181 -6.19 -2.28 5.45
N LYS A 182 -5.86 -0.99 5.35
CA LYS A 182 -6.24 -0.14 4.22
C LYS A 182 -5.06 0.41 3.41
N LEU A 183 -3.84 0.04 3.76
CA LEU A 183 -2.64 0.31 2.97
C LEU A 183 -1.99 -0.98 2.50
N GLU A 184 -1.39 -0.92 1.34
CA GLU A 184 -0.68 -2.05 0.74
C GLU A 184 0.51 -2.52 1.58
N ALA A 185 0.73 -3.82 1.58
CA ALA A 185 1.92 -4.46 2.12
C ALA A 185 2.77 -5.03 0.99
N GLU A 186 4.03 -4.64 0.94
CA GLU A 186 4.99 -5.16 -0.03
C GLU A 186 6.10 -5.96 0.66
N PHE A 187 6.51 -7.06 0.03
CA PHE A 187 7.57 -7.94 0.52
C PHE A 187 8.54 -8.32 -0.60
N ASP A 188 9.82 -8.21 -0.34
CA ASP A 188 10.87 -8.69 -1.26
C ASP A 188 10.97 -10.21 -1.19
N LEU A 189 10.47 -10.88 -2.23
CA LEU A 189 10.46 -12.33 -2.35
C LEU A 189 11.64 -12.89 -3.17
N THR A 190 12.59 -12.07 -3.54
CA THR A 190 13.69 -12.44 -4.46
C THR A 190 14.45 -13.69 -4.01
N SER A 191 14.76 -13.80 -2.71
CA SER A 191 15.49 -14.94 -2.14
C SER A 191 14.64 -16.18 -1.87
N TYR A 192 13.32 -16.04 -1.93
CA TYR A 192 12.36 -17.11 -1.63
C TYR A 192 11.82 -17.79 -2.87
N LEU A 193 11.68 -17.05 -3.99
CA LEU A 193 11.11 -17.55 -5.24
C LEU A 193 12.15 -18.16 -6.16
N LYS A 194 11.70 -19.13 -6.96
CA LYS A 194 12.48 -19.82 -8.00
C LYS A 194 11.84 -19.56 -9.36
N PRO A 195 12.31 -18.54 -10.13
CA PRO A 195 11.77 -18.25 -11.45
C PRO A 195 11.86 -19.47 -12.40
N GLY A 196 10.82 -19.69 -13.19
CA GLY A 196 10.68 -20.83 -14.11
C GLY A 196 10.26 -22.13 -13.42
N GLN A 197 10.06 -22.14 -12.12
CA GLN A 197 9.65 -23.31 -11.34
C GLN A 197 8.35 -23.04 -10.58
N LYS A 198 7.73 -24.11 -10.09
CA LYS A 198 6.61 -24.00 -9.14
C LYS A 198 7.10 -23.41 -7.82
N ASN A 199 6.31 -22.51 -7.26
CA ASN A 199 6.52 -21.91 -5.95
C ASN A 199 5.19 -21.93 -5.19
N LEU A 200 5.26 -22.18 -3.90
CA LEU A 200 4.13 -22.06 -2.99
C LEU A 200 4.16 -20.69 -2.31
N ILE A 201 3.08 -19.94 -2.41
CA ILE A 201 2.80 -18.79 -1.55
C ILE A 201 1.72 -19.22 -0.55
N ALA A 202 1.94 -18.94 0.72
CA ALA A 202 0.98 -19.19 1.78
C ALA A 202 0.91 -17.96 2.70
N PHE A 203 -0.28 -17.57 3.10
CA PHE A 203 -0.45 -16.50 4.08
C PHE A 203 -1.63 -16.79 5.00
N GLN A 204 -1.59 -16.18 6.19
CA GLN A 204 -2.62 -16.34 7.21
C GLN A 204 -3.06 -14.97 7.70
N VAL A 205 -4.37 -14.78 7.81
CA VAL A 205 -5.03 -13.53 8.18
C VAL A 205 -5.83 -13.78 9.44
N PHE A 206 -5.77 -12.87 10.41
CA PHE A 206 -6.59 -12.88 11.61
C PHE A 206 -7.68 -11.81 11.47
N ARG A 207 -8.87 -12.11 11.95
CA ARG A 207 -9.97 -11.14 11.97
C ARG A 207 -9.62 -9.91 12.78
N TRP A 208 -8.94 -10.09 13.92
CA TRP A 208 -8.53 -9.02 14.81
C TRP A 208 -7.07 -9.16 15.24
N CYS A 209 -6.42 -8.02 15.37
CA CYS A 209 -5.10 -7.86 15.95
C CYS A 209 -5.10 -6.59 16.81
N ASP A 210 -4.00 -6.27 17.48
CA ASP A 210 -3.87 -5.03 18.26
C ASP A 210 -4.10 -3.77 17.41
N GLY A 211 -3.71 -3.79 16.12
CA GLY A 211 -4.01 -2.73 15.15
C GLY A 211 -5.50 -2.47 14.93
N THR A 212 -6.37 -3.45 15.23
CA THR A 212 -7.83 -3.29 15.15
C THR A 212 -8.34 -2.22 16.12
N TYR A 213 -7.63 -1.95 17.21
CA TYR A 213 -7.97 -0.86 18.12
C TYR A 213 -7.85 0.54 17.52
N LEU A 214 -7.12 0.68 16.41
CA LEU A 214 -7.00 1.91 15.62
C LEU A 214 -7.97 1.94 14.42
N GLU A 215 -8.84 0.95 14.27
CA GLU A 215 -9.73 0.79 13.12
C GLU A 215 -11.20 0.66 13.57
N ASP A 216 -11.62 1.59 14.44
CA ASP A 216 -12.95 1.65 15.06
C ASP A 216 -13.94 2.51 14.27
N GLN A 217 -13.89 2.46 12.94
CA GLN A 217 -14.78 3.23 12.08
C GLN A 217 -16.24 2.84 12.28
N ASP A 218 -17.13 3.82 12.23
CA ASP A 218 -18.59 3.64 12.11
C ASP A 218 -18.92 3.02 10.76
N PHE A 219 -18.79 1.68 10.66
CA PHE A 219 -18.80 1.00 9.37
C PHE A 219 -19.02 -0.50 9.49
N PHE A 220 -19.23 -1.15 8.34
CA PHE A 220 -19.18 -2.61 8.25
C PHE A 220 -17.79 -3.15 8.63
N ARG A 221 -17.77 -4.34 9.21
CA ARG A 221 -16.55 -5.04 9.65
C ARG A 221 -16.37 -6.30 8.81
N TYR A 222 -15.56 -6.18 7.76
CA TYR A 222 -15.21 -7.28 6.87
C TYR A 222 -13.75 -7.67 7.02
N THR A 223 -13.47 -8.96 6.78
CA THR A 223 -12.13 -9.54 6.87
C THR A 223 -11.75 -10.18 5.53
N GLY A 224 -10.48 -10.21 5.22
CA GLY A 224 -9.97 -10.85 4.01
C GLY A 224 -9.09 -9.93 3.17
N VAL A 225 -9.03 -10.18 1.88
CA VAL A 225 -8.19 -9.43 0.92
C VAL A 225 -9.10 -8.56 0.07
N ALA A 226 -9.00 -7.24 0.24
CA ALA A 226 -9.96 -6.29 -0.35
C ALA A 226 -9.53 -5.72 -1.71
N ARG A 227 -8.23 -5.74 -2.05
CA ARG A 227 -7.70 -5.13 -3.28
C ARG A 227 -6.76 -6.08 -4.00
N ASP A 228 -6.36 -5.69 -5.21
CA ASP A 228 -5.47 -6.47 -6.07
C ASP A 228 -4.19 -6.93 -5.37
N CYS A 229 -3.83 -8.20 -5.64
CA CYS A 229 -2.56 -8.79 -5.24
C CYS A 229 -1.78 -9.19 -6.49
N TYR A 230 -0.49 -8.89 -6.50
CA TYR A 230 0.37 -9.23 -7.64
C TYR A 230 1.83 -9.33 -7.25
N LEU A 231 2.60 -10.00 -8.10
CA LEU A 231 4.05 -9.92 -8.11
C LEU A 231 4.49 -8.93 -9.19
N TYR A 232 5.58 -8.23 -8.93
CA TYR A 232 6.24 -7.46 -9.96
C TYR A 232 7.76 -7.59 -9.87
N ALA A 233 8.40 -7.53 -11.05
CA ALA A 233 9.84 -7.71 -11.15
C ALA A 233 10.52 -6.37 -11.49
N ARG A 234 11.67 -6.10 -10.87
CA ARG A 234 12.47 -4.91 -11.12
C ARG A 234 13.96 -5.26 -11.32
N ASN A 235 14.67 -4.41 -12.01
CA ASN A 235 16.11 -4.49 -12.07
C ASN A 235 16.74 -4.23 -10.69
N LYS A 236 17.95 -4.74 -10.44
CA LYS A 236 18.67 -4.50 -9.18
C LYS A 236 19.06 -3.03 -9.02
N LYS A 237 19.36 -2.33 -10.13
CA LYS A 237 19.50 -0.88 -10.19
C LYS A 237 18.14 -0.31 -10.54
N GLN A 238 17.61 0.59 -9.71
CA GLN A 238 16.24 1.09 -9.84
C GLN A 238 16.04 2.44 -9.14
N ILE A 239 14.99 3.14 -9.52
CA ILE A 239 14.48 4.32 -8.80
C ILE A 239 13.56 3.79 -7.69
N GLN A 240 14.03 3.73 -6.44
CA GLN A 240 13.24 3.20 -5.32
C GLN A 240 12.04 4.08 -4.97
N ASP A 241 12.20 5.39 -5.14
CA ASP A 241 11.14 6.35 -4.89
C ASP A 241 11.32 7.57 -5.79
N ILE A 242 10.21 8.19 -6.17
CA ILE A 242 10.16 9.39 -6.99
C ILE A 242 9.12 10.35 -6.41
N ARG A 243 9.56 11.42 -5.75
CA ARG A 243 8.69 12.48 -5.24
C ARG A 243 8.69 13.67 -6.17
N ILE A 244 7.52 14.20 -6.45
CA ILE A 244 7.30 15.27 -7.40
C ILE A 244 6.63 16.43 -6.70
N THR A 245 7.28 17.60 -6.70
CA THR A 245 6.75 18.81 -6.10
C THR A 245 6.67 19.91 -7.15
N PRO A 246 5.50 20.09 -7.79
CA PRO A 246 5.24 21.26 -8.63
C PRO A 246 4.96 22.47 -7.73
N ASP A 247 5.54 23.62 -8.08
CA ASP A 247 5.24 24.89 -7.41
C ASP A 247 5.10 26.01 -8.44
N LEU A 248 4.15 26.92 -8.21
CA LEU A 248 3.94 28.11 -9.04
C LEU A 248 4.66 29.32 -8.43
N ASP A 249 5.12 30.22 -9.27
CA ASP A 249 5.67 31.51 -8.82
C ASP A 249 4.63 32.37 -8.08
N ALA A 250 5.05 33.56 -7.61
CA ALA A 250 4.18 34.45 -6.85
C ALA A 250 3.03 35.02 -7.69
N GLU A 251 3.22 35.11 -9.00
CA GLU A 251 2.26 35.59 -10.00
C GLU A 251 1.39 34.44 -10.54
N TYR A 252 1.59 33.20 -10.09
CA TYR A 252 0.93 31.99 -10.57
C TYR A 252 1.06 31.78 -12.08
N LYS A 253 2.14 32.26 -12.68
CA LYS A 253 2.38 32.25 -14.12
C LYS A 253 3.29 31.10 -14.51
N ASN A 254 4.51 31.09 -13.98
CA ASN A 254 5.49 30.06 -14.27
C ASN A 254 5.61 29.06 -13.12
N ALA A 255 6.26 27.94 -13.37
CA ALA A 255 6.42 26.90 -12.37
C ALA A 255 7.84 26.35 -12.32
N THR A 256 8.14 25.74 -11.18
CA THR A 256 9.23 24.79 -11.04
C THR A 256 8.65 23.42 -10.73
N LEU A 257 9.33 22.37 -11.20
CA LEU A 257 9.01 20.98 -10.89
C LEU A 257 10.24 20.35 -10.24
N ALA A 258 10.22 20.21 -8.91
CA ALA A 258 11.26 19.50 -8.19
C ALA A 258 10.96 17.98 -8.24
N VAL A 259 11.95 17.21 -8.70
CA VAL A 259 11.89 15.75 -8.78
C VAL A 259 12.96 15.18 -7.88
N GLU A 260 12.54 14.57 -6.78
CA GLU A 260 13.44 13.89 -5.83
C GLU A 260 13.47 12.40 -6.17
N LEU A 261 14.65 11.90 -6.55
CA LEU A 261 14.91 10.50 -6.86
C LEU A 261 15.63 9.84 -5.69
N THR A 262 15.13 8.71 -5.24
CA THR A 262 15.85 7.80 -4.33
C THR A 262 16.28 6.57 -5.13
N MET A 263 17.59 6.38 -5.28
CA MET A 263 18.18 5.35 -6.13
C MET A 263 18.66 4.14 -5.34
N LYS A 264 18.41 2.94 -5.85
CA LYS A 264 19.16 1.72 -5.50
C LYS A 264 20.18 1.46 -6.60
N GLY A 265 21.47 1.63 -6.25
CA GLY A 265 22.55 1.67 -7.25
C GLY A 265 22.70 3.02 -7.91
N SER A 266 23.22 3.05 -9.13
CA SER A 266 23.47 4.27 -9.90
C SER A 266 23.12 4.07 -11.37
N GLY A 267 22.80 5.18 -12.06
CA GLY A 267 22.51 5.15 -13.49
C GLY A 267 22.30 6.57 -14.05
N THR A 268 21.97 6.65 -15.31
CA THR A 268 21.55 7.88 -15.96
C THR A 268 20.01 7.91 -15.96
N VAL A 269 19.42 8.99 -15.46
CA VAL A 269 17.97 9.19 -15.47
C VAL A 269 17.64 10.31 -16.44
N GLU A 270 16.81 10.01 -17.44
CA GLU A 270 16.19 10.99 -18.31
C GLU A 270 14.82 11.34 -17.73
N LEU A 271 14.59 12.61 -17.49
CA LEU A 271 13.32 13.17 -17.04
C LEU A 271 12.71 13.97 -18.19
N GLU A 272 11.53 13.58 -18.63
CA GLU A 272 10.79 14.26 -19.68
C GLU A 272 9.39 14.61 -19.19
N LEU A 273 9.07 15.90 -19.16
CA LEU A 273 7.70 16.36 -18.88
C LEU A 273 6.94 16.44 -20.20
N LEU A 274 5.87 15.67 -20.30
CA LEU A 274 5.03 15.55 -21.50
C LEU A 274 3.69 16.25 -21.26
N ASP A 275 3.21 16.98 -22.26
CA ASP A 275 1.87 17.55 -22.27
C ASP A 275 0.78 16.47 -22.55
N ALA A 276 -0.49 16.89 -22.58
CA ALA A 276 -1.61 15.99 -22.89
C ALA A 276 -1.56 15.40 -24.32
N LYS A 277 -0.79 16.01 -25.23
CA LYS A 277 -0.54 15.51 -26.59
C LYS A 277 0.69 14.64 -26.68
N LYS A 278 1.33 14.34 -25.53
CA LYS A 278 2.58 13.57 -25.43
C LYS A 278 3.79 14.28 -26.06
N GLN A 279 3.75 15.60 -26.20
CA GLN A 279 4.88 16.39 -26.65
C GLN A 279 5.76 16.76 -25.45
N VAL A 280 7.08 16.71 -25.64
CA VAL A 280 8.05 17.09 -24.60
C VAL A 280 8.01 18.59 -24.38
N VAL A 281 7.69 19.02 -23.17
CA VAL A 281 7.67 20.42 -22.73
C VAL A 281 9.05 20.83 -22.24
N VAL A 282 9.66 20.00 -21.40
CA VAL A 282 11.01 20.16 -20.87
C VAL A 282 11.62 18.79 -20.61
N ALA A 283 12.92 18.68 -20.79
CA ALA A 283 13.67 17.46 -20.52
C ALA A 283 15.01 17.78 -19.84
N GLU A 284 15.45 16.89 -18.98
CA GLU A 284 16.75 16.94 -18.31
C GLU A 284 17.32 15.53 -18.17
N THR A 285 18.63 15.39 -18.30
CA THR A 285 19.33 14.12 -18.15
C THR A 285 20.39 14.25 -17.07
N VAL A 286 20.31 13.39 -16.06
CA VAL A 286 21.21 13.44 -14.90
C VAL A 286 21.81 12.08 -14.58
N LYS A 287 23.02 12.08 -14.06
CA LYS A 287 23.59 10.94 -13.35
C LYS A 287 23.04 10.92 -11.93
N ALA A 288 22.42 9.83 -11.52
CA ALA A 288 21.79 9.68 -10.21
C ALA A 288 22.34 8.47 -9.44
N ALA A 289 22.55 8.69 -8.15
CA ALA A 289 22.91 7.68 -7.15
C ALA A 289 22.45 8.17 -5.77
N GLY A 290 22.02 7.26 -4.90
CA GLY A 290 21.50 7.63 -3.58
C GLY A 290 20.29 8.57 -3.72
N LYS A 291 20.31 9.71 -3.06
CA LYS A 291 19.26 10.75 -3.20
C LYS A 291 19.73 11.85 -4.16
N LYS A 292 18.89 12.20 -5.12
CA LYS A 292 19.16 13.24 -6.11
C LYS A 292 17.92 14.08 -6.36
N THR A 293 18.02 15.39 -6.22
CA THR A 293 16.96 16.33 -6.60
C THR A 293 17.33 17.01 -7.93
N VAL A 294 16.36 17.10 -8.83
CA VAL A 294 16.43 17.79 -10.11
C VAL A 294 15.27 18.77 -10.17
N THR A 295 15.53 20.02 -10.57
CA THR A 295 14.49 21.04 -10.70
C THR A 295 14.36 21.46 -12.16
N LEU A 296 13.17 21.28 -12.73
CA LEU A 296 12.81 21.68 -14.08
C LEU A 296 12.05 23.01 -14.04
N ALA A 297 12.43 23.97 -14.87
CA ALA A 297 11.66 25.20 -15.06
C ALA A 297 10.60 24.97 -16.14
N VAL A 298 9.36 25.38 -15.87
CA VAL A 298 8.23 25.21 -16.80
C VAL A 298 7.55 26.57 -17.00
N GLU A 299 7.63 27.07 -18.20
CA GLU A 299 7.03 28.36 -18.55
C GLU A 299 5.52 28.22 -18.76
N ASN A 300 4.75 29.05 -18.07
CA ASN A 300 3.31 29.19 -18.19
C ASN A 300 2.53 27.86 -18.36
N PRO A 301 2.71 26.89 -17.42
CA PRO A 301 2.01 25.62 -17.54
C PRO A 301 0.50 25.77 -17.38
N ALA A 302 -0.26 24.89 -18.04
CA ALA A 302 -1.66 24.71 -17.73
C ALA A 302 -1.81 24.22 -16.28
N LYS A 303 -2.66 24.93 -15.51
CA LYS A 303 -2.81 24.69 -14.07
C LYS A 303 -3.86 23.61 -13.81
N TRP A 304 -3.65 22.86 -12.75
CA TRP A 304 -4.60 21.88 -12.28
C TRP A 304 -5.55 22.52 -11.26
N THR A 305 -6.85 22.34 -11.45
CA THR A 305 -7.91 22.66 -10.51
C THR A 305 -9.02 21.61 -10.64
N ALA A 306 -10.00 21.58 -9.71
CA ALA A 306 -11.17 20.70 -9.86
C ALA A 306 -12.02 21.02 -11.10
N GLU A 307 -12.00 22.26 -11.60
CA GLU A 307 -12.75 22.67 -12.80
C GLU A 307 -11.95 22.41 -14.10
N THR A 308 -10.61 22.53 -14.03
CA THR A 308 -9.71 22.31 -15.16
C THR A 308 -8.57 21.39 -14.76
N PRO A 309 -8.81 20.07 -14.65
CA PRO A 309 -7.84 19.12 -14.12
C PRO A 309 -6.80 18.72 -15.16
N TYR A 310 -5.99 19.69 -15.61
CA TYR A 310 -4.97 19.43 -16.60
C TYR A 310 -3.79 18.67 -16.00
N LEU A 311 -3.45 17.53 -16.60
CA LEU A 311 -2.34 16.69 -16.19
C LEU A 311 -1.26 16.63 -17.27
N TYR A 312 -0.04 16.85 -16.84
CA TYR A 312 1.17 16.45 -17.55
C TYR A 312 1.57 15.04 -17.14
N THR A 313 2.47 14.44 -17.89
CA THR A 313 3.13 13.18 -17.50
C THR A 313 4.63 13.43 -17.38
N LEU A 314 5.19 13.26 -16.19
CA LEU A 314 6.63 13.14 -16.03
C LEU A 314 7.01 11.68 -16.32
N ARG A 315 7.87 11.46 -17.31
CA ARG A 315 8.44 10.16 -17.63
C ARG A 315 9.89 10.13 -17.16
N ALA A 316 10.17 9.28 -16.17
CA ALA A 316 11.50 9.04 -15.67
C ALA A 316 12.03 7.73 -16.27
N THR A 317 13.08 7.81 -17.10
CA THR A 317 13.70 6.66 -17.76
C THR A 317 15.09 6.42 -17.16
N LEU A 318 15.25 5.32 -16.44
CA LEU A 318 16.55 4.90 -15.91
C LEU A 318 17.30 4.08 -16.95
N LYS A 319 18.55 4.46 -17.21
CA LYS A 319 19.46 3.81 -18.17
C LYS A 319 20.80 3.42 -17.58
N GLU A 320 21.38 2.36 -18.11
CA GLU A 320 22.78 1.96 -17.95
C GLU A 320 23.41 1.94 -19.34
N GLY A 321 24.25 2.93 -19.64
CA GLY A 321 24.65 3.21 -21.03
C GLY A 321 23.43 3.49 -21.90
N ASN A 322 23.28 2.74 -23.00
CA ASN A 322 22.14 2.87 -23.92
C ASN A 322 20.96 1.95 -23.54
N LYS A 323 21.14 1.09 -22.54
CA LYS A 323 20.12 0.13 -22.11
C LYS A 323 19.12 0.77 -21.15
N VAL A 324 17.84 0.76 -21.50
CA VAL A 324 16.75 1.11 -20.59
C VAL A 324 16.62 0.01 -19.54
N LEU A 325 16.65 0.39 -18.27
CA LEU A 325 16.43 -0.50 -17.15
C LEU A 325 14.97 -0.48 -16.69
N GLU A 326 14.40 0.72 -16.58
CA GLU A 326 12.98 0.89 -16.25
C GLU A 326 12.48 2.29 -16.67
N VAL A 327 11.17 2.40 -16.79
CA VAL A 327 10.45 3.64 -17.10
C VAL A 327 9.32 3.82 -16.13
N ILE A 328 9.28 4.97 -15.46
CA ILE A 328 8.24 5.32 -14.48
C ILE A 328 7.49 6.54 -15.00
N PRO A 329 6.23 6.41 -15.44
CA PRO A 329 5.37 7.55 -15.73
C PRO A 329 4.68 8.03 -14.44
N GLN A 330 4.61 9.35 -14.27
CA GLN A 330 3.90 9.99 -13.15
C GLN A 330 3.04 11.14 -13.66
N ASN A 331 1.80 11.22 -13.18
CA ASN A 331 0.97 12.39 -13.45
C ASN A 331 1.47 13.61 -12.66
N VAL A 332 1.42 14.77 -13.29
CA VAL A 332 1.83 16.06 -12.70
C VAL A 332 0.72 17.08 -12.93
N GLY A 333 0.17 17.60 -11.85
CA GLY A 333 -0.74 18.76 -11.89
C GLY A 333 -0.07 19.99 -11.28
N PHE A 334 0.14 21.04 -12.08
CA PHE A 334 0.72 22.29 -11.56
C PHE A 334 -0.34 23.06 -10.77
N ARG A 335 -0.15 23.14 -9.48
CA ARG A 335 -1.01 23.86 -8.55
C ARG A 335 -0.22 24.42 -7.36
N LYS A 336 -0.77 25.45 -6.75
CA LYS A 336 -0.30 26.00 -5.48
C LYS A 336 -1.46 26.07 -4.50
N ILE A 337 -1.26 25.53 -3.30
CA ILE A 337 -2.25 25.53 -2.21
C ILE A 337 -1.69 26.45 -1.12
N GLU A 338 -2.47 27.43 -0.70
CA GLU A 338 -2.06 28.42 0.29
C GLU A 338 -3.21 28.77 1.24
N ILE A 339 -2.86 29.08 2.48
CA ILE A 339 -3.76 29.74 3.40
C ILE A 339 -3.31 31.19 3.52
N LYS A 340 -4.14 32.12 3.06
CA LYS A 340 -3.84 33.55 3.06
C LYS A 340 -5.08 34.33 3.49
N ASN A 341 -4.92 35.28 4.42
CA ASN A 341 -6.01 36.05 4.98
C ASN A 341 -7.19 35.19 5.48
N ALA A 342 -6.87 34.11 6.19
CA ALA A 342 -7.82 33.12 6.71
C ALA A 342 -8.67 32.42 5.63
N GLN A 343 -8.24 32.46 4.38
CA GLN A 343 -8.87 31.72 3.25
C GLN A 343 -7.93 30.70 2.65
N LEU A 344 -8.46 29.56 2.28
CA LEU A 344 -7.74 28.60 1.46
C LEU A 344 -7.81 29.02 -0.01
N LEU A 345 -6.64 29.10 -0.63
CA LEU A 345 -6.50 29.46 -2.03
C LEU A 345 -5.94 28.28 -2.81
N VAL A 346 -6.48 28.08 -4.01
CA VAL A 346 -5.89 27.22 -5.05
C VAL A 346 -5.49 28.13 -6.21
N ASN A 347 -4.20 28.16 -6.54
CA ASN A 347 -3.64 29.04 -7.57
C ASN A 347 -4.03 30.51 -7.37
N GLY A 348 -4.01 30.97 -6.12
CA GLY A 348 -4.32 32.35 -5.73
C GLY A 348 -5.81 32.69 -5.68
N GLN A 349 -6.71 31.76 -5.98
CA GLN A 349 -8.16 31.98 -5.95
C GLN A 349 -8.81 31.26 -4.78
N PRO A 350 -9.73 31.91 -4.02
CA PRO A 350 -10.51 31.27 -2.98
C PRO A 350 -11.37 30.13 -3.56
N VAL A 351 -11.41 29.00 -2.87
CA VAL A 351 -12.17 27.83 -3.29
C VAL A 351 -13.21 27.47 -2.24
N LEU A 352 -14.44 27.25 -2.69
CA LEU A 352 -15.50 26.65 -1.89
C LEU A 352 -15.54 25.14 -2.13
N PHE A 353 -15.32 24.35 -1.07
CA PHE A 353 -15.43 22.90 -1.13
C PHE A 353 -16.89 22.47 -1.01
N LYS A 354 -17.39 21.82 -2.05
CA LYS A 354 -18.70 21.17 -2.11
C LYS A 354 -18.40 19.66 -2.17
N GLY A 355 -18.33 19.03 -1.03
CA GLY A 355 -17.81 17.67 -0.96
C GLY A 355 -18.67 16.74 -0.14
N ALA A 356 -18.29 15.48 -0.17
CA ALA A 356 -18.87 14.42 0.64
C ALA A 356 -17.78 13.53 1.25
N ASN A 357 -18.11 12.87 2.35
CA ASN A 357 -17.33 11.75 2.86
C ASN A 357 -17.64 10.50 2.02
N ARG A 358 -16.64 9.71 1.69
CA ARG A 358 -16.79 8.47 0.94
C ARG A 358 -16.15 7.32 1.69
N HIS A 359 -16.97 6.34 2.03
CA HIS A 359 -16.47 5.01 2.36
C HIS A 359 -16.19 4.20 1.10
N GLU A 360 -15.08 3.45 1.09
CA GLU A 360 -14.78 2.49 0.02
C GLU A 360 -15.59 1.22 0.24
N LEU A 361 -16.79 1.19 -0.33
CA LEU A 361 -17.77 0.13 -0.15
C LEU A 361 -18.54 -0.14 -1.45
N ASP A 362 -18.69 -1.40 -1.79
CA ASP A 362 -19.61 -1.90 -2.80
C ASP A 362 -20.77 -2.66 -2.12
N PRO A 363 -22.04 -2.47 -2.53
CA PRO A 363 -23.18 -3.15 -1.90
C PRO A 363 -23.12 -4.67 -2.02
N ASP A 364 -22.48 -5.22 -3.05
CA ASP A 364 -22.36 -6.66 -3.29
C ASP A 364 -20.97 -7.19 -2.91
N GLY A 365 -19.92 -6.41 -3.13
CA GLY A 365 -18.53 -6.79 -2.90
C GLY A 365 -17.96 -6.41 -1.52
N GLY A 366 -18.69 -5.62 -0.72
CA GLY A 366 -18.17 -5.11 0.55
C GLY A 366 -16.95 -4.21 0.32
N TYR A 367 -15.82 -4.54 0.92
CA TYR A 367 -14.57 -3.79 0.74
C TYR A 367 -13.92 -3.97 -0.64
N VAL A 368 -14.39 -4.93 -1.45
CA VAL A 368 -13.90 -5.13 -2.82
C VAL A 368 -14.70 -4.25 -3.77
N VAL A 369 -14.13 -3.11 -4.13
CA VAL A 369 -14.78 -2.12 -5.01
C VAL A 369 -14.16 -2.20 -6.41
N SER A 370 -14.98 -2.45 -7.43
CA SER A 370 -14.50 -2.56 -8.80
C SER A 370 -14.06 -1.20 -9.37
N ARG A 371 -13.22 -1.23 -10.40
CA ARG A 371 -12.80 0.00 -11.11
C ARG A 371 -13.99 0.73 -11.72
N GLU A 372 -14.97 0.00 -12.24
CA GLU A 372 -16.21 0.51 -12.81
C GLU A 372 -17.04 1.25 -11.75
N ARG A 373 -17.11 0.72 -10.53
CA ARG A 373 -17.79 1.35 -9.41
C ARG A 373 -17.10 2.65 -8.99
N MET A 374 -15.78 2.65 -8.90
CA MET A 374 -15.01 3.87 -8.57
C MET A 374 -15.22 4.97 -9.63
N ILE A 375 -15.24 4.60 -10.92
CA ILE A 375 -15.54 5.53 -12.02
C ILE A 375 -16.97 6.07 -11.88
N GLN A 376 -17.95 5.21 -11.57
CA GLN A 376 -19.34 5.61 -11.36
C GLN A 376 -19.47 6.61 -10.20
N ASP A 377 -18.78 6.37 -9.07
CA ASP A 377 -18.77 7.30 -7.93
C ASP A 377 -18.28 8.69 -8.34
N ILE A 378 -17.16 8.76 -9.08
CA ILE A 378 -16.63 10.04 -9.59
C ILE A 378 -17.61 10.72 -10.56
N GLN A 379 -18.23 9.96 -11.46
CA GLN A 379 -19.22 10.50 -12.40
C GLN A 379 -20.43 11.08 -11.67
N ILE A 380 -20.94 10.38 -10.65
CA ILE A 380 -22.04 10.87 -9.81
C ILE A 380 -21.62 12.16 -9.09
N MET A 381 -20.44 12.20 -8.48
CA MET A 381 -19.93 13.42 -7.84
C MET A 381 -19.93 14.61 -8.81
N LYS A 382 -19.41 14.42 -10.02
CA LYS A 382 -19.38 15.49 -11.04
C LYS A 382 -20.79 15.90 -11.50
N GLN A 383 -21.71 14.96 -11.69
CA GLN A 383 -23.10 15.24 -12.06
C GLN A 383 -23.84 16.09 -11.01
N PHE A 384 -23.52 15.88 -9.73
CA PHE A 384 -24.10 16.64 -8.63
C PHE A 384 -23.26 17.86 -8.20
N ASN A 385 -22.31 18.30 -9.04
CA ASN A 385 -21.43 19.44 -8.78
C ASN A 385 -20.61 19.33 -7.47
N LEU A 386 -20.30 18.12 -7.04
CA LEU A 386 -19.33 17.92 -5.98
C LEU A 386 -17.91 18.11 -6.55
N ASN A 387 -17.11 18.91 -5.86
CA ASN A 387 -15.72 19.17 -6.26
C ASN A 387 -14.71 18.65 -5.24
N ALA A 388 -15.16 18.01 -4.16
CA ALA A 388 -14.29 17.52 -3.11
C ALA A 388 -14.79 16.18 -2.53
N VAL A 389 -13.86 15.41 -2.02
CA VAL A 389 -14.10 14.14 -1.31
C VAL A 389 -13.16 14.01 -0.12
N ARG A 390 -13.64 13.44 0.98
CA ARG A 390 -12.79 12.94 2.06
C ARG A 390 -12.84 11.41 2.02
N THR A 391 -11.67 10.78 1.95
CA THR A 391 -11.57 9.32 2.11
C THR A 391 -11.81 8.99 3.58
N CYS A 392 -13.02 8.65 3.95
CA CYS A 392 -13.39 8.41 5.34
C CYS A 392 -13.46 6.90 5.62
N HIS A 393 -12.83 6.41 6.67
CA HIS A 393 -11.84 7.12 7.51
C HIS A 393 -10.51 6.39 7.38
N TYR A 394 -10.03 6.26 6.15
CA TYR A 394 -8.86 5.45 5.77
C TYR A 394 -8.45 5.71 4.30
N PRO A 395 -7.24 5.33 3.89
CA PRO A 395 -6.83 5.42 2.48
C PRO A 395 -7.65 4.47 1.58
N ASP A 396 -8.17 4.99 0.47
CA ASP A 396 -8.85 4.23 -0.59
C ASP A 396 -7.85 3.54 -1.54
N ASP A 397 -8.35 2.80 -2.53
CA ASP A 397 -7.54 2.24 -3.62
C ASP A 397 -6.84 3.36 -4.41
N ASN A 398 -5.58 3.12 -4.81
CA ASN A 398 -4.80 4.09 -5.59
C ASN A 398 -5.50 4.55 -6.87
N PHE A 399 -6.28 3.67 -7.50
CA PHE A 399 -7.03 4.02 -8.69
C PHE A 399 -8.07 5.13 -8.43
N PHE A 400 -8.67 5.17 -7.24
CA PHE A 400 -9.59 6.25 -6.88
C PHE A 400 -8.89 7.61 -6.80
N TYR A 401 -7.65 7.64 -6.29
CA TYR A 401 -6.82 8.86 -6.28
C TYR A 401 -6.48 9.32 -7.71
N GLU A 402 -6.09 8.37 -8.59
CA GLU A 402 -5.85 8.65 -10.02
C GLU A 402 -7.11 9.23 -10.70
N LEU A 403 -8.29 8.73 -10.36
CA LEU A 403 -9.55 9.27 -10.86
C LEU A 403 -9.82 10.69 -10.35
N CYS A 404 -9.54 10.98 -9.08
CA CYS A 404 -9.65 12.33 -8.53
C CYS A 404 -8.71 13.31 -9.23
N ASP A 405 -7.46 12.89 -9.53
CA ASP A 405 -6.52 13.69 -10.32
C ASP A 405 -7.05 13.99 -11.72
N LYS A 406 -7.58 12.97 -12.38
CA LYS A 406 -8.03 13.02 -13.78
C LYS A 406 -9.33 13.81 -13.96
N TYR A 407 -10.30 13.60 -13.07
CA TYR A 407 -11.63 14.20 -13.18
C TYR A 407 -11.75 15.54 -12.43
N GLY A 408 -10.76 15.91 -11.64
CA GLY A 408 -10.78 17.14 -10.86
C GLY A 408 -11.70 17.05 -9.66
N ILE A 409 -11.27 16.33 -8.63
CA ILE A 409 -11.90 16.28 -7.31
C ILE A 409 -10.82 16.60 -6.29
N TYR A 410 -11.02 17.65 -5.50
CA TYR A 410 -10.14 17.93 -4.35
C TYR A 410 -10.29 16.83 -3.30
N MET A 411 -9.19 16.42 -2.70
CA MET A 411 -9.20 15.30 -1.76
C MET A 411 -8.64 15.68 -0.40
N VAL A 412 -9.35 15.26 0.65
CA VAL A 412 -8.81 15.11 2.00
C VAL A 412 -8.42 13.64 2.16
N ALA A 413 -7.13 13.34 2.11
CA ALA A 413 -6.61 11.98 2.26
C ALA A 413 -6.41 11.66 3.74
N GLU A 414 -7.19 10.72 4.27
CA GLU A 414 -7.21 10.41 5.69
C GLU A 414 -6.45 9.14 6.02
N ALA A 415 -5.71 9.18 7.12
CA ALA A 415 -5.00 8.02 7.65
C ALA A 415 -5.98 7.03 8.31
N ASN A 416 -5.66 5.75 8.27
CA ASN A 416 -6.46 4.67 8.87
C ASN A 416 -6.30 4.65 10.40
N ILE A 417 -6.85 5.66 11.07
CA ILE A 417 -6.80 5.83 12.53
C ILE A 417 -8.15 6.30 13.04
N GLU A 418 -8.78 5.46 13.86
CA GLU A 418 -9.97 5.79 14.64
C GLU A 418 -10.04 4.90 15.89
N SER A 419 -10.29 5.49 17.07
CA SER A 419 -10.32 4.74 18.33
C SER A 419 -11.38 5.26 19.30
N HIS A 420 -12.55 5.64 18.80
CA HIS A 420 -13.67 6.22 19.57
C HIS A 420 -14.14 5.35 20.73
N GLY A 421 -14.07 4.03 20.61
CA GLY A 421 -14.50 3.09 21.63
C GLY A 421 -13.76 3.19 22.97
N LEU A 422 -12.59 3.83 23.02
CA LEU A 422 -11.88 4.12 24.28
C LEU A 422 -12.15 5.53 24.81
N GLY A 423 -12.93 6.35 24.09
CA GLY A 423 -13.23 7.74 24.45
C GLY A 423 -12.03 8.67 24.32
N TYR A 424 -12.21 9.92 24.74
CA TYR A 424 -11.21 11.00 24.60
C TYR A 424 -10.41 11.31 25.87
N GLY A 425 -10.63 10.55 26.95
CA GLY A 425 -10.00 10.76 28.26
C GLY A 425 -8.62 10.10 28.38
N GLU A 426 -8.34 9.56 29.57
CA GLU A 426 -7.05 8.92 29.86
C GLU A 426 -6.83 7.58 29.16
N ARG A 427 -7.90 6.94 28.70
CA ARG A 427 -7.84 5.64 28.03
C ARG A 427 -7.57 5.72 26.51
N THR A 428 -7.55 6.94 25.94
CA THR A 428 -7.31 7.09 24.49
C THR A 428 -5.94 6.54 24.08
N LEU A 429 -5.89 5.86 22.94
CA LEU A 429 -4.64 5.30 22.42
C LEU A 429 -3.62 6.37 22.05
N ALA A 430 -4.05 7.60 21.74
CA ALA A 430 -3.18 8.72 21.44
C ALA A 430 -2.24 9.11 22.61
N LYS A 431 -2.57 8.71 23.85
CA LYS A 431 -1.73 8.92 25.04
C LYS A 431 -0.82 7.74 25.36
N ARG A 432 -0.95 6.61 24.67
CA ARG A 432 -0.18 5.40 24.95
C ARG A 432 1.10 5.37 24.15
N ALA A 433 2.23 5.24 24.83
CA ALA A 433 3.56 5.19 24.21
C ALA A 433 3.76 3.97 23.32
N ASP A 434 3.18 2.83 23.66
CA ASP A 434 3.26 1.57 22.90
C ASP A 434 2.51 1.64 21.56
N TYR A 435 1.50 2.52 21.40
CA TYR A 435 0.81 2.77 20.14
C TYR A 435 1.39 3.93 19.31
N ALA A 436 2.40 4.66 19.84
CA ALA A 436 2.95 5.82 19.15
C ALA A 436 3.51 5.48 17.76
N LYS A 437 4.18 4.33 17.63
CA LYS A 437 4.72 3.84 16.35
C LYS A 437 3.61 3.57 15.34
N ALA A 438 2.52 2.91 15.76
CA ALA A 438 1.39 2.59 14.89
C ALA A 438 0.71 3.86 14.36
N HIS A 439 0.48 4.87 15.20
CA HIS A 439 -0.05 6.19 14.79
C HIS A 439 0.87 6.87 13.78
N MET A 440 2.18 6.90 14.06
CA MET A 440 3.16 7.56 13.19
C MET A 440 3.25 6.85 11.82
N GLU A 441 3.39 5.52 11.80
CA GLU A 441 3.52 4.76 10.56
C GLU A 441 2.29 4.88 9.66
N ARG A 442 1.08 4.81 10.19
CA ARG A 442 -0.17 4.95 9.42
C ARG A 442 -0.23 6.31 8.72
N ASN A 443 0.15 7.38 9.41
CA ASN A 443 0.23 8.73 8.84
C ASN A 443 1.35 8.86 7.80
N GLN A 444 2.57 8.44 8.14
CA GLN A 444 3.71 8.54 7.23
C GLN A 444 3.49 7.75 5.95
N ARG A 445 2.94 6.54 6.05
CA ARG A 445 2.66 5.68 4.91
C ARG A 445 1.56 6.26 4.02
N ASN A 446 0.50 6.83 4.60
CA ASN A 446 -0.54 7.52 3.85
C ASN A 446 0.03 8.70 3.05
N VAL A 447 0.82 9.57 3.69
CA VAL A 447 1.46 10.72 3.02
C VAL A 447 2.46 10.25 1.95
N GLN A 448 3.29 9.27 2.27
CA GLN A 448 4.32 8.78 1.33
C GLN A 448 3.68 8.20 0.07
N ARG A 449 2.66 7.35 0.23
CA ARG A 449 1.95 6.73 -0.88
C ARG A 449 1.29 7.76 -1.80
N GLY A 450 0.58 8.72 -1.22
CA GLY A 450 -0.21 9.70 -1.96
C GLY A 450 0.55 10.95 -2.40
N PHE A 451 1.83 11.08 -2.11
CA PHE A 451 2.60 12.33 -2.24
C PHE A 451 2.48 13.01 -3.60
N ASN A 452 2.42 12.25 -4.69
CA ASN A 452 2.43 12.76 -6.06
C ASN A 452 1.04 13.12 -6.62
N HIS A 453 -0.05 12.88 -5.87
CA HIS A 453 -1.41 13.16 -6.35
C HIS A 453 -1.77 14.65 -6.24
N PRO A 454 -1.99 15.36 -7.36
CA PRO A 454 -2.36 16.79 -7.32
C PRO A 454 -3.74 17.03 -6.70
N SER A 455 -4.63 16.05 -6.69
CA SER A 455 -5.95 16.14 -6.06
C SER A 455 -5.89 16.28 -4.55
N ILE A 456 -4.87 15.75 -3.89
CA ILE A 456 -4.75 15.83 -2.43
C ILE A 456 -4.36 17.24 -2.03
N ILE A 457 -5.24 17.89 -1.27
CA ILE A 457 -5.06 19.25 -0.76
C ILE A 457 -4.94 19.30 0.76
N PHE A 458 -5.43 18.26 1.44
CA PHE A 458 -5.30 18.09 2.89
C PHE A 458 -4.90 16.66 3.23
N TRP A 459 -4.07 16.54 4.25
CA TRP A 459 -3.76 15.31 4.93
C TRP A 459 -4.49 15.31 6.28
N SER A 460 -5.36 14.33 6.49
CA SER A 460 -6.03 14.12 7.76
C SER A 460 -5.34 13.02 8.55
N LEU A 461 -5.07 13.31 9.83
CA LEU A 461 -4.37 12.40 10.72
C LEU A 461 -5.22 11.22 11.22
N GLY A 462 -6.51 11.23 10.91
CA GLY A 462 -7.50 10.23 11.31
C GLY A 462 -8.82 10.87 11.71
N ASN A 463 -9.79 10.04 12.11
CA ASN A 463 -11.13 10.49 12.52
C ASN A 463 -11.29 10.58 14.04
#